data_38a195deae0e725bdbca80464e04a85c
#
_entry.id   38a195deae0e725bdbca80464e04a85c
#
_cell.length_a   1.000
_cell.length_b   1.000
_cell.length_c   1.000
_cell.angle_alpha   90.00
_cell.angle_beta   90.00
_cell.angle_gamma   90.00
#
_symmetry.space_group_name_H-M   'P 1'
#
loop_
_entity.id
_entity.type
_entity.pdbx_description
1 polymer ?
#
loop_
_entity_poly.entity_id
_entity_poly.type
_entity_poly.pdbx_seq_one_letter_code
_entity_poly.pdbx_strand_id
1 'polypeptide(L)'
;MGVPIVLVHGLRLSSSMWRPQVELLRAQGRTVVTPDLPGHGSRRGEEFSLGRAVDSVLGAIDEVGGRALVAGLSLGGFVSIAAAGAAPGRVAGLVAASCTAKPAQSLAQVYRIPSVLMERLPDKGATINERFHRLTLRDGAADAVLDGGLAVEAATAVIDEISHMDAIAALSSYTGPVWLINGARDHFRIHEKQFFDACDDGRLVNVPRAGHMVSLDQPVNFSRIVGDAADVVAVREGRSEREARAEESARVKAEQERAALETDGV
;
A
#
# COMPACT_ATOMS: atom_id res chain seq x y z
N MET A 1 -7.95 -4.63 -19.86
CA MET A 1 -6.95 -3.71 -19.25
C MET A 1 -6.42 -4.39 -17.99
N GLY A 2 -5.16 -4.13 -17.61
CA GLY A 2 -4.62 -4.69 -16.35
C GLY A 2 -5.22 -4.00 -15.12
N VAL A 3 -5.08 -4.62 -13.93
CA VAL A 3 -5.51 -4.04 -12.65
C VAL A 3 -4.72 -2.76 -12.39
N PRO A 4 -5.38 -1.61 -12.09
CA PRO A 4 -4.71 -0.38 -11.71
C PRO A 4 -3.92 -0.52 -10.40
N ILE A 5 -2.90 0.32 -10.22
CA ILE A 5 -2.01 0.29 -9.06
C ILE A 5 -2.06 1.63 -8.34
N VAL A 6 -2.30 1.59 -7.02
CA VAL A 6 -2.22 2.74 -6.12
C VAL A 6 -0.96 2.58 -5.27
N LEU A 7 -0.02 3.55 -5.33
CA LEU A 7 1.22 3.52 -4.54
C LEU A 7 1.14 4.54 -3.40
N VAL A 8 1.28 4.08 -2.15
CA VAL A 8 1.11 4.88 -0.93
C VAL A 8 2.46 5.10 -0.25
N HIS A 9 2.85 6.37 -0.09
CA HIS A 9 4.19 6.77 0.39
C HIS A 9 4.41 6.57 1.89
N GLY A 10 5.68 6.59 2.31
CA GLY A 10 6.11 6.48 3.70
C GLY A 10 6.01 7.79 4.49
N LEU A 11 6.25 7.68 5.81
CA LEU A 11 6.29 8.82 6.74
C LEU A 11 7.31 9.88 6.28
N ARG A 12 6.96 11.14 6.40
CA ARG A 12 7.72 12.34 5.98
C ARG A 12 7.93 12.48 4.48
N LEU A 13 7.54 11.51 3.67
CA LEU A 13 7.71 11.49 2.23
C LEU A 13 6.44 12.01 1.52
N SER A 14 6.42 11.96 0.22
CA SER A 14 5.27 12.32 -0.61
C SER A 14 5.14 11.35 -1.78
N SER A 15 4.14 11.54 -2.61
CA SER A 15 3.93 10.81 -3.86
C SER A 15 5.15 10.82 -4.78
N SER A 16 5.99 11.86 -4.72
CA SER A 16 7.20 12.00 -5.54
C SER A 16 8.22 10.88 -5.34
N MET A 17 8.27 10.24 -4.15
CA MET A 17 9.16 9.11 -3.91
C MET A 17 8.95 7.94 -4.88
N TRP A 18 7.74 7.84 -5.43
CA TRP A 18 7.34 6.77 -6.33
C TRP A 18 7.75 7.00 -7.79
N ARG A 19 8.45 8.10 -8.13
CA ARG A 19 8.86 8.41 -9.50
C ARG A 19 9.52 7.21 -10.21
N PRO A 20 10.50 6.51 -9.63
CA PRO A 20 11.11 5.35 -10.28
C PRO A 20 10.12 4.21 -10.55
N GLN A 21 9.18 3.95 -9.63
CA GLN A 21 8.17 2.92 -9.78
C GLN A 21 7.13 3.30 -10.84
N VAL A 22 6.70 4.57 -10.82
CA VAL A 22 5.74 5.11 -11.80
C VAL A 22 6.30 4.98 -13.21
N GLU A 23 7.56 5.38 -13.43
CA GLU A 23 8.23 5.26 -14.73
C GLU A 23 8.29 3.80 -15.20
N LEU A 24 8.76 2.89 -14.34
CA LEU A 24 8.93 1.48 -14.67
C LEU A 24 7.58 0.77 -14.92
N LEU A 25 6.57 1.04 -14.12
CA LEU A 25 5.25 0.40 -14.25
C LEU A 25 4.45 0.99 -15.43
N ARG A 26 4.53 2.30 -15.66
CA ARG A 26 3.89 2.93 -16.84
C ARG A 26 4.54 2.50 -18.15
N ALA A 27 5.85 2.28 -18.18
CA ALA A 27 6.53 1.72 -19.33
C ALA A 27 6.03 0.30 -19.69
N GLN A 28 5.43 -0.42 -18.72
CA GLN A 28 4.76 -1.70 -18.93
C GLN A 28 3.27 -1.55 -19.31
N GLY A 29 2.79 -0.33 -19.58
CA GLY A 29 1.38 -0.05 -19.93
C GLY A 29 0.42 -0.09 -18.73
N ARG A 30 0.91 -0.01 -17.48
CA ARG A 30 0.07 -0.06 -16.29
C ARG A 30 -0.47 1.32 -15.92
N THR A 31 -1.70 1.37 -15.44
CA THR A 31 -2.27 2.56 -14.81
C THR A 31 -1.76 2.65 -13.38
N VAL A 32 -1.11 3.77 -13.03
CA VAL A 32 -0.51 4.00 -11.71
C VAL A 32 -0.90 5.38 -11.20
N VAL A 33 -1.43 5.44 -9.97
CA VAL A 33 -1.71 6.66 -9.22
C VAL A 33 -0.99 6.65 -7.87
N THR A 34 -0.66 7.84 -7.38
CA THR A 34 0.17 8.03 -6.18
C THR A 34 -0.41 9.18 -5.37
N PRO A 35 -1.37 8.91 -4.46
CA PRO A 35 -1.95 9.97 -3.62
C PRO A 35 -0.94 10.47 -2.60
N ASP A 36 -1.01 11.78 -2.29
CA ASP A 36 -0.40 12.33 -1.07
C ASP A 36 -1.33 12.09 0.12
N LEU A 37 -0.78 11.60 1.23
CA LEU A 37 -1.52 11.46 2.49
C LEU A 37 -1.68 12.82 3.19
N PRO A 38 -2.70 13.02 4.04
CA PRO A 38 -2.83 14.23 4.85
C PRO A 38 -1.54 14.55 5.61
N GLY A 39 -1.19 15.80 5.69
CA GLY A 39 0.06 16.28 6.30
C GLY A 39 1.32 16.11 5.42
N HIS A 40 1.21 15.58 4.20
CA HIS A 40 2.35 15.27 3.33
C HIS A 40 2.17 15.85 1.92
N GLY A 41 3.29 16.09 1.23
CA GLY A 41 3.32 16.54 -0.16
C GLY A 41 2.43 17.74 -0.44
N SER A 42 1.54 17.64 -1.40
CA SER A 42 0.56 18.68 -1.77
C SER A 42 -0.51 18.93 -0.69
N ARG A 43 -0.67 17.99 0.28
CA ARG A 43 -1.64 18.05 1.38
C ARG A 43 -1.00 18.39 2.73
N ARG A 44 0.17 19.03 2.72
CA ARG A 44 0.99 19.33 3.88
C ARG A 44 0.28 20.20 4.94
N GLY A 45 -0.69 21.02 4.54
CA GLY A 45 -1.50 21.84 5.45
C GLY A 45 -2.64 21.10 6.15
N GLU A 46 -2.86 19.83 5.85
CA GLU A 46 -3.92 19.03 6.44
C GLU A 46 -3.43 18.24 7.67
N GLU A 47 -4.31 18.12 8.66
CA GLU A 47 -4.06 17.28 9.82
C GLU A 47 -4.13 15.80 9.44
N PHE A 48 -3.14 15.02 9.89
CA PHE A 48 -3.13 13.58 9.68
C PHE A 48 -4.07 12.86 10.66
N SER A 49 -4.89 11.97 10.16
CA SER A 49 -5.50 10.89 10.91
C SER A 49 -5.52 9.62 10.06
N LEU A 50 -5.55 8.44 10.69
CA LEU A 50 -5.59 7.18 9.96
C LEU A 50 -6.83 7.08 9.07
N GLY A 51 -8.00 7.53 9.54
CA GLY A 51 -9.24 7.54 8.76
C GLY A 51 -9.09 8.39 7.48
N ARG A 52 -8.60 9.63 7.58
CA ARG A 52 -8.39 10.51 6.42
C ARG A 52 -7.31 9.96 5.46
N ALA A 53 -6.32 9.25 5.99
CA ALA A 53 -5.31 8.60 5.15
C ALA A 53 -5.91 7.42 4.38
N VAL A 54 -6.77 6.62 5.02
CA VAL A 54 -7.56 5.57 4.36
C VAL A 54 -8.46 6.16 3.28
N ASP A 55 -9.19 7.26 3.57
CA ASP A 55 -10.03 7.95 2.58
C ASP A 55 -9.23 8.41 1.36
N SER A 56 -7.98 8.85 1.55
CA SER A 56 -7.10 9.24 0.44
C SER A 56 -6.78 8.05 -0.48
N VAL A 57 -6.53 6.87 0.11
CA VAL A 57 -6.29 5.64 -0.67
C VAL A 57 -7.57 5.22 -1.40
N LEU A 58 -8.71 5.25 -0.72
CA LEU A 58 -9.99 4.89 -1.32
C LEU A 58 -10.39 5.87 -2.44
N GLY A 59 -10.16 7.18 -2.26
CA GLY A 59 -10.35 8.17 -3.32
C GLY A 59 -9.48 7.91 -4.55
N ALA A 60 -8.20 7.57 -4.34
CA ALA A 60 -7.31 7.20 -5.45
C ALA A 60 -7.75 5.90 -6.17
N ILE A 61 -8.37 4.96 -5.45
CA ILE A 61 -8.98 3.77 -6.07
C ILE A 61 -10.19 4.17 -6.92
N ASP A 62 -11.02 5.12 -6.47
CA ASP A 62 -12.17 5.62 -7.25
C ASP A 62 -11.74 6.27 -8.58
N GLU A 63 -10.66 7.05 -8.55
CA GLU A 63 -10.09 7.69 -9.75
C GLU A 63 -9.70 6.69 -10.84
N VAL A 64 -9.43 5.44 -10.49
CA VAL A 64 -8.97 4.39 -11.41
C VAL A 64 -10.01 3.29 -11.66
N GLY A 65 -11.26 3.52 -11.28
CA GLY A 65 -12.38 2.60 -11.60
C GLY A 65 -12.91 1.81 -10.41
N GLY A 66 -12.61 2.20 -9.18
CA GLY A 66 -13.22 1.68 -7.95
C GLY A 66 -12.59 0.40 -7.38
N ARG A 67 -11.59 -0.18 -8.08
CA ARG A 67 -10.85 -1.36 -7.62
C ARG A 67 -9.41 -1.36 -8.11
N ALA A 68 -8.43 -1.59 -7.23
CA ALA A 68 -6.99 -1.53 -7.54
C ALA A 68 -6.14 -2.46 -6.68
N LEU A 69 -4.94 -2.80 -7.17
CA LEU A 69 -3.84 -3.27 -6.33
C LEU A 69 -3.31 -2.06 -5.53
N VAL A 70 -3.27 -2.17 -4.22
CA VAL A 70 -2.72 -1.12 -3.35
C VAL A 70 -1.35 -1.55 -2.85
N ALA A 71 -0.33 -0.71 -3.06
CA ALA A 71 1.03 -0.97 -2.62
C ALA A 71 1.54 0.20 -1.77
N GLY A 72 1.94 -0.07 -0.53
CA GLY A 72 2.42 0.96 0.40
C GLY A 72 3.75 0.62 1.04
N LEU A 73 4.57 1.65 1.29
CA LEU A 73 5.84 1.56 2.00
C LEU A 73 5.72 2.12 3.42
N SER A 74 6.14 1.36 4.44
CA SER A 74 6.23 1.83 5.84
C SER A 74 4.89 2.37 6.33
N LEU A 75 4.74 3.67 6.63
CA LEU A 75 3.45 4.31 6.90
C LEU A 75 2.41 3.95 5.84
N GLY A 76 2.76 4.07 4.55
CA GLY A 76 1.88 3.72 3.45
C GLY A 76 1.46 2.25 3.48
N GLY A 77 2.32 1.36 3.95
CA GLY A 77 1.99 -0.06 4.18
C GLY A 77 0.93 -0.23 5.25
N PHE A 78 1.04 0.45 6.39
CA PHE A 78 0.01 0.44 7.45
C PHE A 78 -1.32 1.03 6.98
N VAL A 79 -1.28 2.18 6.28
CA VAL A 79 -2.48 2.79 5.70
C VAL A 79 -3.13 1.86 4.67
N SER A 80 -2.34 1.18 3.84
CA SER A 80 -2.84 0.21 2.86
C SER A 80 -3.49 -1.02 3.52
N ILE A 81 -2.91 -1.52 4.62
CA ILE A 81 -3.50 -2.58 5.44
C ILE A 81 -4.85 -2.12 6.03
N ALA A 82 -4.89 -0.89 6.58
CA ALA A 82 -6.13 -0.32 7.12
C ALA A 82 -7.20 -0.17 6.03
N ALA A 83 -6.83 0.31 4.84
CA ALA A 83 -7.75 0.45 3.70
C ALA A 83 -8.28 -0.91 3.22
N ALA A 84 -7.43 -1.94 3.18
CA ALA A 84 -7.84 -3.29 2.82
C ALA A 84 -8.83 -3.90 3.84
N GLY A 85 -8.60 -3.68 5.14
CA GLY A 85 -9.52 -4.11 6.19
C GLY A 85 -10.85 -3.34 6.18
N ALA A 86 -10.82 -2.04 5.91
CA ALA A 86 -12.02 -1.17 5.89
C ALA A 86 -12.88 -1.37 4.63
N ALA A 87 -12.26 -1.63 3.47
CA ALA A 87 -12.96 -1.75 2.18
C ALA A 87 -12.39 -2.91 1.34
N PRO A 88 -12.51 -4.18 1.80
CA PRO A 88 -11.87 -5.32 1.16
C PRO A 88 -12.34 -5.54 -0.29
N GLY A 89 -13.57 -5.17 -0.63
CA GLY A 89 -14.11 -5.26 -1.98
C GLY A 89 -13.44 -4.29 -2.98
N ARG A 90 -12.79 -3.23 -2.50
CA ARG A 90 -12.12 -2.21 -3.33
C ARG A 90 -10.64 -2.46 -3.54
N VAL A 91 -10.02 -3.19 -2.62
CA VAL A 91 -8.61 -3.59 -2.71
C VAL A 91 -8.53 -4.95 -3.41
N ALA A 92 -8.09 -4.96 -4.65
CA ALA A 92 -7.97 -6.18 -5.47
C ALA A 92 -6.80 -7.07 -5.04
N GLY A 93 -5.78 -6.46 -4.47
CA GLY A 93 -4.61 -7.09 -3.87
C GLY A 93 -3.84 -6.07 -3.04
N LEU A 94 -3.09 -6.54 -2.05
CA LEU A 94 -2.34 -5.70 -1.12
C LEU A 94 -0.84 -6.02 -1.18
N VAL A 95 -0.02 -4.99 -1.39
CA VAL A 95 1.44 -5.03 -1.21
C VAL A 95 1.80 -4.16 -0.01
N ALA A 96 2.13 -4.78 1.11
CA ALA A 96 2.54 -4.09 2.34
C ALA A 96 4.05 -4.22 2.51
N ALA A 97 4.78 -3.13 2.24
CA ALA A 97 6.23 -3.12 2.23
C ALA A 97 6.82 -2.44 3.46
N SER A 98 7.83 -3.06 4.07
CA SER A 98 8.60 -2.51 5.21
C SER A 98 7.73 -2.05 6.38
N CYS A 99 6.67 -2.79 6.70
CA CYS A 99 5.71 -2.45 7.76
C CYS A 99 5.32 -3.66 8.62
N THR A 100 6.17 -4.68 8.72
CA THR A 100 5.90 -5.90 9.49
C THR A 100 6.42 -5.84 10.94
N ALA A 101 6.39 -4.64 11.53
CA ALA A 101 6.54 -4.42 12.98
C ALA A 101 5.19 -3.99 13.54
N LYS A 102 4.71 -4.62 14.62
CA LYS A 102 3.47 -4.19 15.27
C LYS A 102 3.61 -2.74 15.72
N PRO A 103 2.70 -1.85 15.33
CA PRO A 103 2.67 -0.49 15.87
C PRO A 103 2.26 -0.60 17.35
N ALA A 104 3.24 -0.60 18.25
CA ALA A 104 3.00 -0.63 19.68
C ALA A 104 3.50 0.69 20.27
N GLN A 105 2.84 1.20 21.30
CA GLN A 105 3.21 2.45 21.96
C GLN A 105 4.68 2.47 22.41
N SER A 106 5.22 1.32 22.89
CA SER A 106 6.62 1.19 23.28
C SER A 106 7.59 1.36 22.10
N LEU A 107 7.27 0.81 20.92
CA LEU A 107 8.07 0.97 19.72
C LEU A 107 7.89 2.39 19.13
N ALA A 108 6.68 2.93 19.19
CA ALA A 108 6.37 4.29 18.76
C ALA A 108 7.24 5.34 19.49
N GLN A 109 7.49 5.17 20.79
CA GLN A 109 8.33 6.09 21.56
C GLN A 109 9.78 6.19 21.03
N VAL A 110 10.32 5.10 20.50
CA VAL A 110 11.68 5.07 19.91
C VAL A 110 11.78 6.05 18.73
N TYR A 111 10.71 6.19 17.96
CA TYR A 111 10.64 7.11 16.81
C TYR A 111 10.08 8.49 17.19
N ARG A 112 9.17 8.54 18.16
CA ARG A 112 8.53 9.76 18.62
C ARG A 112 9.51 10.73 19.29
N ILE A 113 10.36 10.22 20.18
CA ILE A 113 11.32 11.07 20.92
C ILE A 113 12.28 11.80 19.96
N PRO A 114 12.97 11.15 19.00
CA PRO A 114 13.77 11.87 18.01
C PRO A 114 12.95 12.85 17.15
N SER A 115 11.70 12.50 16.79
CA SER A 115 10.84 13.40 16.01
C SER A 115 10.50 14.67 16.75
N VAL A 116 10.06 14.59 18.01
CA VAL A 116 9.80 15.76 18.87
C VAL A 116 11.05 16.61 19.06
N LEU A 117 12.23 15.98 19.17
CA LEU A 117 13.47 16.71 19.30
C LEU A 117 13.83 17.45 18.00
N MET A 118 13.63 16.81 16.84
CA MET A 118 13.84 17.45 15.53
C MET A 118 12.86 18.62 15.30
N GLU A 119 11.60 18.50 15.71
CA GLU A 119 10.59 19.57 15.59
C GLU A 119 10.98 20.87 16.34
N ARG A 120 11.87 20.77 17.33
CA ARG A 120 12.41 21.94 18.08
C ARG A 120 13.53 22.65 17.33
N LEU A 121 14.10 22.08 16.28
CA LEU A 121 15.11 22.74 15.46
C LEU A 121 14.48 23.85 14.61
N PRO A 122 15.23 24.90 14.22
CA PRO A 122 14.70 26.01 13.43
C PRO A 122 14.04 25.58 12.13
N ASP A 123 14.60 24.57 11.45
CA ASP A 123 14.10 23.98 10.22
C ASP A 123 13.34 22.65 10.45
N LYS A 124 12.98 22.37 11.71
CA LYS A 124 12.34 21.13 12.14
C LYS A 124 13.10 19.87 11.72
N GLY A 125 14.42 19.98 11.54
CA GLY A 125 15.29 18.88 11.12
C GLY A 125 15.28 18.58 9.62
N ALA A 126 14.72 19.45 8.79
CA ALA A 126 14.65 19.26 7.33
C ALA A 126 16.04 19.06 6.72
N THR A 127 17.01 19.92 7.06
CA THR A 127 18.40 19.81 6.58
C THR A 127 19.06 18.48 6.97
N ILE A 128 18.82 18.00 8.19
CA ILE A 128 19.37 16.74 8.66
C ILE A 128 18.78 15.57 7.85
N ASN A 129 17.45 15.56 7.67
CA ASN A 129 16.76 14.55 6.88
C ASN A 129 17.20 14.58 5.40
N GLU A 130 17.33 15.76 4.79
CA GLU A 130 17.83 15.91 3.41
C GLU A 130 19.22 15.30 3.26
N ARG A 131 20.17 15.68 4.14
CA ARG A 131 21.53 15.13 4.11
C ARG A 131 21.54 13.62 4.30
N PHE A 132 20.71 13.11 5.20
CA PHE A 132 20.56 11.67 5.43
C PHE A 132 20.11 10.95 4.15
N HIS A 133 19.07 11.45 3.46
CA HIS A 133 18.59 10.85 2.22
C HIS A 133 19.63 10.94 1.09
N ARG A 134 20.32 12.08 0.95
CA ARG A 134 21.39 12.21 -0.05
C ARG A 134 22.59 11.29 0.20
N LEU A 135 22.89 10.95 1.45
CA LEU A 135 23.98 10.04 1.81
C LEU A 135 23.60 8.56 1.71
N THR A 136 22.33 8.23 1.93
CA THR A 136 21.87 6.83 2.05
C THR A 136 21.20 6.29 0.80
N LEU A 137 20.56 7.15 0.01
CA LEU A 137 19.91 6.80 -1.24
C LEU A 137 20.84 7.00 -2.44
N ARG A 138 20.67 6.16 -3.45
CA ARG A 138 21.43 6.26 -4.69
C ARG A 138 20.92 7.42 -5.56
N ASP A 139 21.73 7.79 -6.55
CA ASP A 139 21.43 8.86 -7.49
C ASP A 139 20.01 8.76 -8.09
N GLY A 140 19.31 9.88 -8.14
CA GLY A 140 17.92 9.98 -8.60
C GLY A 140 16.85 9.58 -7.58
N ALA A 141 17.13 8.64 -6.68
CA ALA A 141 16.17 8.25 -5.62
C ALA A 141 16.07 9.34 -4.53
N ALA A 142 17.20 9.96 -4.18
CA ALA A 142 17.20 11.09 -3.25
C ALA A 142 16.43 12.28 -3.81
N ASP A 143 16.60 12.61 -5.10
CA ASP A 143 15.87 13.69 -5.76
C ASP A 143 14.35 13.39 -5.81
N ALA A 144 13.96 12.15 -6.13
CA ALA A 144 12.56 11.75 -6.09
C ALA A 144 11.93 11.93 -4.70
N VAL A 145 12.67 11.61 -3.62
CA VAL A 145 12.22 11.81 -2.24
C VAL A 145 12.10 13.29 -1.90
N LEU A 146 13.06 14.11 -2.33
CA LEU A 146 13.16 15.51 -1.92
C LEU A 146 12.26 16.46 -2.71
N ASP A 147 11.89 16.13 -3.94
CA ASP A 147 11.09 16.98 -4.83
C ASP A 147 9.71 17.35 -4.25
N GLY A 148 9.06 16.44 -3.52
CA GLY A 148 7.78 16.73 -2.85
C GLY A 148 7.94 17.37 -1.46
N GLY A 149 9.18 17.63 -1.04
CA GLY A 149 9.52 18.11 0.30
C GLY A 149 9.36 17.05 1.39
N LEU A 150 9.99 17.30 2.53
CA LEU A 150 9.92 16.39 3.69
C LEU A 150 8.94 16.93 4.73
N ALA A 151 7.86 16.21 4.98
CA ALA A 151 6.81 16.53 5.95
C ALA A 151 7.25 16.16 7.38
N VAL A 152 8.28 16.80 7.88
CA VAL A 152 8.87 16.49 9.20
C VAL A 152 7.92 16.83 10.34
N GLU A 153 7.07 17.83 10.16
CA GLU A 153 6.06 18.29 11.12
C GLU A 153 4.90 17.32 11.31
N ALA A 154 4.63 16.44 10.36
CA ALA A 154 3.59 15.44 10.47
C ALA A 154 4.00 14.22 11.33
N ALA A 155 5.30 14.07 11.60
CA ALA A 155 5.85 12.82 12.12
C ALA A 155 5.25 12.41 13.47
N THR A 156 5.13 13.33 14.41
CA THR A 156 4.62 13.02 15.75
C THR A 156 3.16 12.61 15.71
N ALA A 157 2.31 13.36 14.99
CA ALA A 157 0.89 13.03 14.85
C ALA A 157 0.68 11.67 14.16
N VAL A 158 1.45 11.38 13.12
CA VAL A 158 1.40 10.09 12.43
C VAL A 158 1.80 8.93 13.35
N ILE A 159 2.90 9.08 14.10
CA ILE A 159 3.38 8.04 15.03
C ILE A 159 2.33 7.77 16.10
N ASP A 160 1.73 8.82 16.65
CA ASP A 160 0.70 8.69 17.68
C ASP A 160 -0.54 7.96 17.12
N GLU A 161 -1.06 8.33 15.96
CA GLU A 161 -2.19 7.66 15.29
C GLU A 161 -1.91 6.19 14.97
N ILE A 162 -0.78 5.90 14.34
CA ILE A 162 -0.44 4.54 13.91
C ILE A 162 -0.17 3.63 15.12
N SER A 163 0.31 4.17 16.25
CA SER A 163 0.59 3.38 17.47
C SER A 163 -0.64 2.71 18.07
N HIS A 164 -1.84 3.16 17.71
CA HIS A 164 -3.11 2.60 18.16
C HIS A 164 -3.74 1.61 17.15
N MET A 165 -3.13 1.43 15.98
CA MET A 165 -3.64 0.55 14.93
C MET A 165 -3.39 -0.92 15.26
N ASP A 166 -4.43 -1.75 15.16
CA ASP A 166 -4.29 -3.21 15.12
C ASP A 166 -4.13 -3.70 13.66
N ALA A 167 -2.88 -3.66 13.18
CA ALA A 167 -2.55 -4.09 11.83
C ALA A 167 -2.79 -5.60 11.60
N ILE A 168 -2.69 -6.40 12.65
CA ILE A 168 -2.94 -7.85 12.58
C ILE A 168 -4.42 -8.12 12.37
N ALA A 169 -5.30 -7.49 13.16
CA ALA A 169 -6.74 -7.62 12.99
C ALA A 169 -7.21 -7.13 11.60
N ALA A 170 -6.66 -6.00 11.12
CA ALA A 170 -6.96 -5.48 9.79
C ALA A 170 -6.54 -6.45 8.67
N LEU A 171 -5.35 -7.07 8.77
CA LEU A 171 -4.91 -8.11 7.82
C LEU A 171 -5.82 -9.34 7.87
N SER A 172 -6.18 -9.83 9.06
CA SER A 172 -7.03 -11.01 9.22
C SER A 172 -8.46 -10.80 8.68
N SER A 173 -8.92 -9.56 8.56
CA SER A 173 -10.23 -9.24 7.95
C SER A 173 -10.19 -9.15 6.42
N TYR A 174 -9.00 -9.17 5.81
CA TYR A 174 -8.82 -9.08 4.37
C TYR A 174 -8.48 -10.46 3.78
N THR A 175 -9.37 -11.01 2.97
CA THR A 175 -9.23 -12.33 2.36
C THR A 175 -8.57 -12.33 0.98
N GLY A 176 -8.27 -11.14 0.43
CA GLY A 176 -7.58 -11.00 -0.85
C GLY A 176 -6.08 -11.33 -0.78
N PRO A 177 -5.39 -11.39 -1.93
CA PRO A 177 -3.98 -11.71 -1.98
C PRO A 177 -3.11 -10.60 -1.37
N VAL A 178 -2.16 -11.01 -0.52
CA VAL A 178 -1.25 -10.12 0.20
C VAL A 178 0.21 -10.46 -0.11
N TRP A 179 1.00 -9.46 -0.44
CA TRP A 179 2.47 -9.53 -0.52
C TRP A 179 3.07 -8.69 0.60
N LEU A 180 3.70 -9.34 1.56
CA LEU A 180 4.53 -8.70 2.57
C LEU A 180 5.94 -8.62 2.03
N ILE A 181 6.42 -7.41 1.72
CA ILE A 181 7.74 -7.20 1.11
C ILE A 181 8.64 -6.48 2.11
N ASN A 182 9.74 -7.12 2.49
CA ASN A 182 10.73 -6.51 3.38
C ASN A 182 12.10 -6.47 2.73
N GLY A 183 12.88 -5.44 3.02
CA GLY A 183 14.32 -5.49 2.76
C GLY A 183 14.99 -6.50 3.70
N ALA A 184 15.95 -7.30 3.22
CA ALA A 184 16.63 -8.31 4.05
C ALA A 184 17.37 -7.70 5.27
N ARG A 185 17.66 -6.38 5.24
CA ARG A 185 18.32 -5.62 6.32
C ARG A 185 17.35 -4.67 7.03
N ASP A 186 16.05 -4.77 6.77
CA ASP A 186 15.04 -3.90 7.38
C ASP A 186 14.84 -4.24 8.87
N HIS A 187 14.91 -3.25 9.72
CA HIS A 187 14.68 -3.39 11.16
C HIS A 187 13.19 -3.50 11.53
N PHE A 188 12.26 -3.22 10.58
CA PHE A 188 10.80 -3.41 10.76
C PHE A 188 10.33 -4.85 10.51
N ARG A 189 11.23 -5.82 10.37
CA ARG A 189 10.88 -7.24 10.16
C ARG A 189 10.59 -8.04 11.43
N ILE A 190 10.62 -7.42 12.59
CA ILE A 190 10.59 -8.11 13.91
C ILE A 190 9.35 -8.96 14.15
N HIS A 191 8.23 -8.69 13.46
CA HIS A 191 7.00 -9.45 13.58
C HIS A 191 6.53 -10.03 12.22
N GLU A 192 7.40 -10.15 11.21
CA GLU A 192 7.02 -10.57 9.86
C GLU A 192 6.26 -11.90 9.82
N LYS A 193 6.62 -12.86 10.70
CA LYS A 193 5.88 -14.11 10.79
C LYS A 193 4.44 -13.92 11.28
N GLN A 194 4.21 -13.05 12.26
CA GLN A 194 2.87 -12.79 12.77
C GLN A 194 1.98 -12.08 11.73
N PHE A 195 2.56 -11.15 10.95
CA PHE A 195 1.88 -10.52 9.83
C PHE A 195 1.55 -11.53 8.73
N PHE A 196 2.48 -12.42 8.41
CA PHE A 196 2.27 -13.48 7.43
C PHE A 196 1.18 -14.47 7.86
N ASP A 197 1.21 -14.92 9.11
CA ASP A 197 0.23 -15.85 9.67
C ASP A 197 -1.18 -15.23 9.75
N ALA A 198 -1.31 -13.90 9.75
CA ALA A 198 -2.57 -13.18 9.75
C ALA A 198 -3.21 -13.05 8.35
N CYS A 199 -2.46 -13.34 7.29
CA CYS A 199 -2.96 -13.26 5.92
C CYS A 199 -3.62 -14.59 5.52
N ASP A 200 -4.81 -14.54 4.97
CA ASP A 200 -5.48 -15.72 4.39
C ASP A 200 -4.74 -16.23 3.13
N ASP A 201 -4.33 -15.32 2.26
CA ASP A 201 -3.53 -15.59 1.05
C ASP A 201 -2.26 -14.74 1.02
N GLY A 202 -1.33 -15.05 1.92
CA GLY A 202 -0.10 -14.31 2.15
C GLY A 202 1.11 -14.81 1.34
N ARG A 203 1.97 -13.88 0.93
CA ARG A 203 3.31 -14.13 0.36
C ARG A 203 4.32 -13.25 1.08
N LEU A 204 5.37 -13.85 1.64
CA LEU A 204 6.46 -13.13 2.27
C LEU A 204 7.66 -13.07 1.32
N VAL A 205 8.10 -11.86 0.98
CA VAL A 205 9.21 -11.62 0.06
C VAL A 205 10.28 -10.79 0.75
N ASN A 206 11.46 -11.38 0.93
CA ASN A 206 12.62 -10.70 1.49
C ASN A 206 13.59 -10.30 0.36
N VAL A 207 13.71 -9.00 0.11
CA VAL A 207 14.52 -8.44 -0.98
C VAL A 207 15.98 -8.34 -0.55
N PRO A 208 16.91 -9.08 -1.19
CA PRO A 208 18.34 -9.03 -0.84
C PRO A 208 18.91 -7.63 -1.04
N ARG A 209 19.88 -7.26 -0.19
CA ARG A 209 20.64 -5.98 -0.27
C ARG A 209 19.78 -4.74 -0.11
N ALA A 210 18.53 -4.85 0.34
CA ALA A 210 17.66 -3.74 0.68
C ALA A 210 17.51 -3.58 2.18
N GLY A 211 17.37 -2.34 2.64
CA GLY A 211 16.98 -1.94 3.99
C GLY A 211 15.51 -1.54 4.04
N HIS A 212 15.19 -0.56 4.90
CA HIS A 212 13.83 -0.08 5.10
C HIS A 212 13.20 0.57 3.85
N MET A 213 14.00 1.27 3.06
CA MET A 213 13.54 1.92 1.82
C MET A 213 13.58 0.95 0.63
N VAL A 214 12.99 -0.25 0.79
CA VAL A 214 13.10 -1.36 -0.17
C VAL A 214 12.74 -0.97 -1.60
N SER A 215 11.78 -0.07 -1.79
CA SER A 215 11.36 0.43 -3.11
C SER A 215 12.41 1.31 -3.78
N LEU A 216 13.23 2.03 -3.01
CA LEU A 216 14.28 2.91 -3.50
C LEU A 216 15.65 2.22 -3.52
N ASP A 217 15.91 1.30 -2.59
CA ASP A 217 17.13 0.49 -2.56
C ASP A 217 17.23 -0.47 -3.76
N GLN A 218 16.08 -1.02 -4.18
CA GLN A 218 15.97 -2.01 -5.26
C GLN A 218 14.77 -1.68 -6.19
N PRO A 219 14.77 -0.51 -6.87
CA PRO A 219 13.59 0.02 -7.57
C PRO A 219 13.09 -0.91 -8.69
N VAL A 220 13.98 -1.49 -9.46
CA VAL A 220 13.62 -2.41 -10.55
C VAL A 220 13.00 -3.70 -9.99
N ASN A 221 13.61 -4.27 -8.95
CA ASN A 221 13.11 -5.51 -8.35
C ASN A 221 11.76 -5.28 -7.65
N PHE A 222 11.63 -4.18 -6.92
CA PHE A 222 10.37 -3.80 -6.28
C PHE A 222 9.24 -3.59 -7.30
N SER A 223 9.51 -2.82 -8.38
CA SER A 223 8.53 -2.60 -9.45
C SER A 223 8.12 -3.90 -10.14
N ARG A 224 9.08 -4.84 -10.35
CA ARG A 224 8.76 -6.15 -10.90
C ARG A 224 7.82 -6.93 -9.98
N ILE A 225 8.09 -6.98 -8.67
CA ILE A 225 7.23 -7.68 -7.70
C ILE A 225 5.82 -7.08 -7.69
N VAL A 226 5.70 -5.74 -7.70
CA VAL A 226 4.38 -5.06 -7.76
C VAL A 226 3.67 -5.35 -9.09
N GLY A 227 4.41 -5.36 -10.19
CA GLY A 227 3.88 -5.73 -11.51
C GLY A 227 3.37 -7.17 -11.56
N ASP A 228 4.18 -8.12 -11.09
CA ASP A 228 3.81 -9.54 -11.00
C ASP A 228 2.58 -9.74 -10.09
N ALA A 229 2.48 -8.99 -8.98
CA ALA A 229 1.32 -9.00 -8.11
C ALA A 229 0.05 -8.52 -8.83
N ALA A 230 0.14 -7.44 -9.61
CA ALA A 230 -0.97 -6.94 -10.42
C ALA A 230 -1.42 -7.97 -11.48
N ASP A 231 -0.48 -8.71 -12.09
CA ASP A 231 -0.82 -9.77 -13.05
C ASP A 231 -1.53 -10.96 -12.38
N VAL A 232 -1.07 -11.37 -11.20
CA VAL A 232 -1.74 -12.42 -10.42
C VAL A 232 -3.17 -12.01 -10.09
N VAL A 233 -3.38 -10.76 -9.67
CA VAL A 233 -4.72 -10.22 -9.37
C VAL A 233 -5.58 -10.20 -10.62
N ALA A 234 -5.08 -9.71 -11.75
CA ALA A 234 -5.81 -9.64 -13.01
C ALA A 234 -6.28 -11.03 -13.50
N VAL A 235 -5.43 -12.05 -13.36
CA VAL A 235 -5.79 -13.43 -13.71
C VAL A 235 -6.91 -13.96 -12.82
N ARG A 236 -6.88 -13.68 -11.53
CA ARG A 236 -7.92 -14.09 -10.57
C ARG A 236 -9.25 -13.44 -10.87
N GLU A 237 -9.26 -12.12 -11.09
CA GLU A 237 -10.48 -11.37 -11.41
C GLU A 237 -11.10 -11.88 -12.72
N GLY A 238 -10.32 -12.05 -13.76
CA GLY A 238 -10.80 -12.60 -15.01
C GLY A 238 -11.29 -14.06 -14.93
N ARG A 239 -10.83 -14.83 -13.96
CA ARG A 239 -11.37 -16.17 -13.66
C ARG A 239 -12.71 -16.08 -12.95
N SER A 240 -12.79 -15.27 -11.90
CA SER A 240 -14.03 -15.06 -11.12
C SER A 240 -15.16 -14.51 -11.99
N GLU A 241 -14.87 -13.57 -12.89
CA GLU A 241 -15.86 -13.05 -13.85
C GLU A 241 -16.38 -14.14 -14.80
N ARG A 242 -15.50 -15.03 -15.28
CA ARG A 242 -15.91 -16.14 -16.16
C ARG A 242 -16.78 -17.16 -15.42
N GLU A 243 -16.43 -17.48 -14.18
CA GLU A 243 -17.20 -18.38 -13.32
C GLU A 243 -18.59 -17.79 -13.03
N ALA A 244 -18.68 -16.52 -12.65
CA ALA A 244 -19.95 -15.83 -12.41
C ALA A 244 -20.85 -15.77 -13.66
N ARG A 245 -20.29 -15.51 -14.85
CA ARG A 245 -21.05 -15.54 -16.13
C ARG A 245 -21.53 -16.94 -16.47
N ALA A 246 -20.76 -17.96 -16.19
CA ALA A 246 -21.17 -19.34 -16.45
C ALA A 246 -22.32 -19.76 -15.52
N GLU A 247 -22.26 -19.40 -14.23
CA GLU A 247 -23.33 -19.67 -13.27
C GLU A 247 -24.63 -18.95 -13.64
N GLU A 248 -24.53 -17.65 -14.00
CA GLU A 248 -25.69 -16.87 -14.44
C GLU A 248 -26.33 -17.45 -15.72
N SER A 249 -25.49 -17.86 -16.68
CA SER A 249 -25.97 -18.50 -17.91
C SER A 249 -26.68 -19.84 -17.64
N ALA A 250 -26.15 -20.62 -16.70
CA ALA A 250 -26.76 -21.87 -16.28
C ALA A 250 -28.10 -21.65 -15.56
N ARG A 251 -28.18 -20.61 -14.70
CA ARG A 251 -29.43 -20.22 -14.02
C ARG A 251 -30.51 -19.81 -15.02
N VAL A 252 -30.19 -18.91 -15.95
CA VAL A 252 -31.13 -18.46 -16.99
C VAL A 252 -31.64 -19.64 -17.82
N LYS A 253 -30.74 -20.56 -18.19
CA LYS A 253 -31.15 -21.76 -18.95
C LYS A 253 -32.09 -22.67 -18.14
N ALA A 254 -31.82 -22.89 -16.86
CA ALA A 254 -32.68 -23.70 -15.99
C ALA A 254 -34.07 -23.04 -15.79
N GLU A 255 -34.14 -21.70 -15.69
CA GLU A 255 -35.41 -20.97 -15.60
C GLU A 255 -36.22 -21.10 -16.91
N GLN A 256 -35.54 -21.02 -18.07
CA GLN A 256 -36.20 -21.18 -19.38
C GLN A 256 -36.78 -22.62 -19.60
N GLU A 257 -35.98 -23.64 -19.20
CA GLU A 257 -36.41 -25.04 -19.27
C GLU A 257 -37.62 -25.29 -18.37
N ARG A 258 -37.62 -24.71 -17.16
CA ARG A 258 -38.75 -24.81 -16.22
C ARG A 258 -40.02 -24.12 -16.75
N ALA A 259 -39.89 -22.93 -17.31
CA ALA A 259 -41.01 -22.21 -17.95
C ALA A 259 -41.59 -22.96 -19.15
N ALA A 260 -40.72 -23.61 -19.96
CA ALA A 260 -41.18 -24.42 -21.09
C ALA A 260 -41.98 -25.65 -20.63
N LEU A 261 -41.57 -26.32 -19.55
CA LEU A 261 -42.29 -27.47 -18.99
C LEU A 261 -43.67 -27.07 -18.40
N GLU A 262 -43.80 -25.85 -17.87
CA GLU A 262 -45.07 -25.34 -17.35
C GLU A 262 -46.07 -24.97 -18.47
N THR A 263 -45.58 -24.59 -19.65
CA THR A 263 -46.41 -24.27 -20.82
C THR A 263 -46.86 -25.49 -21.63
N ASP A 264 -46.12 -26.59 -21.65
CA ASP A 264 -46.46 -27.82 -22.34
C ASP A 264 -47.39 -28.75 -21.51
N GLY A 265 -47.72 -28.39 -20.29
CA GLY A 265 -48.56 -29.15 -19.37
C GLY A 265 -50.05 -28.69 -19.31
N VAL A 266 -50.45 -27.76 -20.19
CA VAL A 266 -51.85 -27.24 -20.35
C VAL A 266 -52.41 -27.71 -21.70
#